data_7fa39fc6f5bd5d61e5645ad51ff3a0d0
#
_entry.id   7fa39fc6f5bd5d61e5645ad51ff3a0d0
#
_cell.length_a   1.000
_cell.length_b   1.000
_cell.length_c   1.000
_cell.angle_alpha   90.00
_cell.angle_beta   90.00
_cell.angle_gamma   90.00
#
_symmetry.space_group_name_H-M   'P 1'
#
loop_
_entity.id
_entity.type
_entity.pdbx_description
1 polymer ?
#
loop_
_entity_poly.entity_id
_entity_poly.type
_entity_poly.pdbx_seq_one_letter_code
_entity_poly.pdbx_strand_id
1 'polypeptide(L)'
;NLRLPIRSLTRNKPSTITGLLALGIGVLLLNLIPQFQYSLEQELGSDANESKLPKLFLFDIQENQVDDLEETLRLSGKPLLNRTPWVRGKLLSVKGVSYEDLLKKDQDFQNPGDQRRNRLRNRGFNLSYRDRLLESEEILRGRMVRMTYDRNASVPAEISVEHKYAESLGVDLGDRMEIEVSGVPIEAEVVNVRRVKWTTFQPNFFVQMQPGVLEAAPKTFIGTLNDLEPREKEVIQDLLVRKFPTISILDVERTGRKILEIVSQMTWTLQVMAALSVLAGLIVLYSLAVEKARRQKWELTLLKILGASFADLKIQI
;
A
#
# COMPACT_ATOMS: atom_id res chain seq x y z
N ASN A 1 5.58 46.07 22.34
CA ASN A 1 5.43 46.74 21.05
C ASN A 1 6.02 45.90 19.92
N LEU A 2 5.22 44.91 19.45
CA LEU A 2 5.57 43.99 18.36
C LEU A 2 5.40 44.58 16.95
N ARG A 3 4.99 45.87 16.83
CA ARG A 3 4.66 46.48 15.53
C ARG A 3 5.89 46.85 14.66
N LEU A 4 7.02 47.14 15.26
CA LEU A 4 8.24 47.51 14.54
C LEU A 4 9.00 46.32 13.93
N PRO A 5 9.18 45.19 14.61
CA PRO A 5 9.83 44.03 13.99
C PRO A 5 9.05 43.50 12.79
N ILE A 6 7.71 43.51 12.83
CA ILE A 6 6.85 43.02 11.73
C ILE A 6 6.94 43.89 10.47
N ARG A 7 6.95 45.24 10.64
CA ARG A 7 7.06 46.21 9.53
C ARG A 7 8.39 46.13 8.80
N SER A 8 9.41 45.59 9.45
CA SER A 8 10.75 45.47 8.91
C SER A 8 10.97 44.17 8.10
N LEU A 9 10.22 43.12 8.40
CA LEU A 9 10.21 41.88 7.62
C LEU A 9 9.61 42.10 6.21
N THR A 10 8.77 43.15 6.06
CA THR A 10 8.10 43.44 4.78
C THR A 10 8.98 44.18 3.77
N ARG A 11 10.16 44.68 4.16
CA ARG A 11 11.04 45.49 3.28
C ARG A 11 11.95 44.64 2.38
N ASN A 12 12.39 43.44 2.84
CA ASN A 12 13.13 42.47 2.02
C ASN A 12 12.31 41.21 1.83
N LYS A 13 11.16 41.32 1.18
CA LYS A 13 10.17 40.24 1.00
C LYS A 13 10.76 38.93 0.46
N PRO A 14 11.58 38.90 -0.62
CA PRO A 14 12.02 37.64 -1.19
C PRO A 14 12.87 36.83 -0.21
N SER A 15 13.84 37.45 0.44
CA SER A 15 14.77 36.74 1.34
C SER A 15 14.10 36.24 2.61
N THR A 16 13.16 36.99 3.17
CA THR A 16 12.38 36.59 4.35
C THR A 16 11.42 35.44 4.01
N ILE A 17 10.75 35.52 2.85
CA ILE A 17 9.87 34.48 2.38
C ILE A 17 10.64 33.16 2.16
N THR A 18 11.80 33.23 1.50
CA THR A 18 12.65 32.03 1.27
C THR A 18 13.10 31.39 2.57
N GLY A 19 13.54 32.19 3.55
CA GLY A 19 13.94 31.70 4.87
C GLY A 19 12.78 31.05 5.64
N LEU A 20 11.59 31.69 5.63
CA LEU A 20 10.40 31.16 6.27
C LEU A 20 9.90 29.90 5.59
N LEU A 21 9.93 29.82 4.26
CA LEU A 21 9.56 28.63 3.51
C LEU A 21 10.51 27.46 3.80
N ALA A 22 11.82 27.70 3.79
CA ALA A 22 12.81 26.66 4.10
C ALA A 22 12.63 26.12 5.51
N LEU A 23 12.43 27.01 6.49
CA LEU A 23 12.18 26.63 7.88
C LEU A 23 10.84 25.91 8.04
N GLY A 24 9.78 26.41 7.40
CA GLY A 24 8.45 25.81 7.43
C GLY A 24 8.43 24.41 6.84
N ILE A 25 9.05 24.20 5.67
CA ILE A 25 9.17 22.88 5.04
C ILE A 25 10.01 21.94 5.90
N GLY A 26 11.13 22.41 6.46
CA GLY A 26 11.97 21.59 7.34
C GLY A 26 11.22 21.13 8.60
N VAL A 27 10.49 22.01 9.26
CA VAL A 27 9.67 21.68 10.45
C VAL A 27 8.53 20.73 10.08
N LEU A 28 7.89 20.95 8.94
CA LEU A 28 6.83 20.09 8.43
C LEU A 28 7.34 18.67 8.21
N LEU A 29 8.48 18.51 7.54
CA LEU A 29 9.10 17.20 7.30
C LEU A 29 9.52 16.50 8.59
N LEU A 30 10.11 17.25 9.55
CA LEU A 30 10.49 16.70 10.86
C LEU A 30 9.29 16.14 11.64
N ASN A 31 8.09 16.68 11.45
CA ASN A 31 6.87 16.19 12.11
C ASN A 31 6.16 15.11 11.31
N LEU A 32 6.06 15.26 10.00
CA LEU A 32 5.25 14.38 9.14
C LEU A 32 5.90 12.99 8.98
N ILE A 33 7.23 12.94 8.89
CA ILE A 33 7.96 11.67 8.68
C ILE A 33 7.78 10.71 9.87
N PRO A 34 8.00 11.11 11.15
CA PRO A 34 7.75 10.24 12.30
C PRO A 34 6.29 9.80 12.43
N GLN A 35 5.34 10.67 12.10
CA GLN A 35 3.91 10.31 12.12
C GLN A 35 3.60 9.23 11.08
N PHE A 36 4.15 9.33 9.88
CA PHE A 36 4.00 8.32 8.86
C PHE A 36 4.63 6.99 9.28
N GLN A 37 5.84 7.03 9.84
CA GLN A 37 6.50 5.84 10.38
C GLN A 37 5.66 5.18 11.48
N TYR A 38 5.17 5.95 12.45
CA TYR A 38 4.32 5.45 13.52
C TYR A 38 3.03 4.82 13.00
N SER A 39 2.37 5.45 12.01
CA SER A 39 1.18 4.88 11.38
C SER A 39 1.47 3.55 10.67
N LEU A 40 2.63 3.46 10.00
CA LEU A 40 3.04 2.23 9.32
C LEU A 40 3.39 1.12 10.32
N GLU A 41 4.10 1.44 11.40
CA GLU A 41 4.39 0.52 12.50
C GLU A 41 3.10 0.04 13.17
N GLN A 42 2.12 0.91 13.39
CA GLN A 42 0.81 0.54 13.92
C GLN A 42 0.04 -0.39 12.97
N GLU A 43 0.12 -0.17 11.67
CA GLU A 43 -0.60 -1.01 10.69
C GLU A 43 0.06 -2.38 10.49
N LEU A 44 1.40 -2.45 10.54
CA LEU A 44 2.16 -3.68 10.34
C LEU A 44 2.49 -4.41 11.65
N GLY A 45 2.56 -3.70 12.77
CA GLY A 45 3.08 -4.18 14.05
C GLY A 45 2.12 -4.03 15.23
N SER A 46 0.81 -3.83 15.00
CA SER A 46 -0.13 -3.83 16.13
C SER A 46 -0.23 -5.23 16.72
N ASP A 47 0.06 -5.36 18.02
CA ASP A 47 0.01 -6.62 18.80
C ASP A 47 -1.28 -7.43 18.58
N ALA A 48 -2.39 -6.75 18.31
CA ALA A 48 -3.67 -7.37 17.96
C ALA A 48 -3.63 -8.09 16.58
N ASN A 49 -2.72 -7.69 15.70
CA ASN A 49 -2.54 -8.31 14.39
C ASN A 49 -1.37 -9.32 14.37
N GLU A 50 -0.38 -9.22 15.24
CA GLU A 50 0.76 -10.16 15.26
C GLU A 50 0.32 -11.59 15.51
N SER A 51 -0.65 -11.81 16.40
CA SER A 51 -1.22 -13.16 16.67
C SER A 51 -2.11 -13.65 15.53
N LYS A 52 -2.58 -12.77 14.63
CA LYS A 52 -3.45 -13.11 13.49
C LYS A 52 -2.71 -13.20 12.17
N LEU A 53 -1.50 -12.63 12.08
CA LEU A 53 -0.68 -12.72 10.87
C LEU A 53 -0.10 -14.14 10.73
N PRO A 54 -0.16 -14.72 9.53
CA PRO A 54 0.51 -16.00 9.30
C PRO A 54 2.02 -15.83 9.48
N LYS A 55 2.65 -16.80 10.11
CA LYS A 55 4.11 -16.85 10.26
C LYS A 55 4.77 -17.30 8.96
N LEU A 56 4.20 -18.30 8.30
CA LEU A 56 4.64 -18.78 7.00
C LEU A 56 3.47 -18.77 6.01
N PHE A 57 3.76 -18.34 4.80
CA PHE A 57 2.87 -18.37 3.66
C PHE A 57 3.45 -19.36 2.63
N LEU A 58 2.68 -20.39 2.31
CA LEU A 58 3.04 -21.44 1.37
C LEU A 58 2.32 -21.21 0.05
N PHE A 59 3.03 -21.26 -1.06
CA PHE A 59 2.44 -21.12 -2.39
C PHE A 59 3.07 -22.08 -3.39
N ASP A 60 2.46 -22.24 -4.55
CA ASP A 60 2.79 -23.25 -5.56
C ASP A 60 2.64 -24.70 -5.07
N ILE A 61 1.74 -24.94 -4.11
CA ILE A 61 1.41 -26.31 -3.65
C ILE A 61 0.67 -27.01 -4.78
N GLN A 62 1.26 -28.07 -5.32
CA GLN A 62 0.65 -28.85 -6.39
C GLN A 62 -0.51 -29.71 -5.87
N GLU A 63 -1.52 -29.93 -6.71
CA GLU A 63 -2.72 -30.67 -6.31
C GLU A 63 -2.41 -32.07 -5.75
N ASN A 64 -1.45 -32.78 -6.34
CA ASN A 64 -0.99 -34.08 -5.88
C ASN A 64 -0.18 -34.07 -4.60
N GLN A 65 0.23 -32.90 -4.09
CA GLN A 65 1.02 -32.76 -2.86
C GLN A 65 0.16 -32.37 -1.66
N VAL A 66 -1.07 -31.91 -1.90
CA VAL A 66 -1.93 -31.32 -0.87
C VAL A 66 -2.14 -32.25 0.31
N ASP A 67 -2.57 -33.49 0.05
CA ASP A 67 -2.92 -34.44 1.10
C ASP A 67 -1.69 -34.84 1.94
N ASP A 68 -0.55 -35.13 1.28
CA ASP A 68 0.70 -35.48 1.97
C ASP A 68 1.27 -34.26 2.77
N LEU A 69 1.13 -33.05 2.24
CA LEU A 69 1.49 -31.84 2.95
C LEU A 69 0.64 -31.62 4.20
N GLU A 70 -0.68 -31.74 4.07
CA GLU A 70 -1.62 -31.56 5.19
C GLU A 70 -1.37 -32.58 6.28
N GLU A 71 -1.15 -33.84 5.90
CA GLU A 71 -0.83 -34.90 6.86
C GLU A 71 0.51 -34.68 7.56
N THR A 72 1.54 -34.26 6.81
CA THR A 72 2.87 -33.94 7.35
C THR A 72 2.80 -32.84 8.37
N LEU A 73 2.08 -31.77 8.05
CA LEU A 73 1.91 -30.61 8.93
C LEU A 73 1.04 -30.97 10.15
N ARG A 74 -0.01 -31.74 9.97
CA ARG A 74 -0.87 -32.21 11.06
C ARG A 74 -0.10 -33.08 12.07
N LEU A 75 0.77 -33.97 11.59
CA LEU A 75 1.65 -34.78 12.42
C LEU A 75 2.68 -33.95 13.20
N SER A 76 3.08 -32.82 12.64
CA SER A 76 3.93 -31.84 13.32
C SER A 76 3.16 -30.90 14.28
N GLY A 77 1.85 -31.15 14.48
CA GLY A 77 0.99 -30.31 15.35
C GLY A 77 0.66 -28.92 14.82
N LYS A 78 0.97 -28.64 13.54
CA LYS A 78 0.79 -27.31 12.93
C LYS A 78 -0.03 -27.45 11.63
N PRO A 79 -1.36 -27.47 11.71
CA PRO A 79 -2.21 -27.68 10.54
C PRO A 79 -2.10 -26.54 9.53
N LEU A 80 -2.22 -26.87 8.24
CA LEU A 80 -2.32 -25.89 7.17
C LEU A 80 -3.65 -25.13 7.29
N LEU A 81 -3.58 -23.82 7.35
CA LEU A 81 -4.73 -22.92 7.45
C LEU A 81 -4.97 -22.18 6.14
N ASN A 82 -6.22 -21.75 5.94
CA ASN A 82 -6.62 -20.92 4.80
C ASN A 82 -6.19 -21.50 3.44
N ARG A 83 -6.22 -22.83 3.31
CA ARG A 83 -5.96 -23.48 2.01
C ARG A 83 -6.93 -22.92 0.96
N THR A 84 -6.36 -22.34 -0.09
CA THR A 84 -7.12 -21.67 -1.11
C THR A 84 -6.57 -22.02 -2.49
N PRO A 85 -7.43 -22.43 -3.44
CA PRO A 85 -7.01 -22.72 -4.81
C PRO A 85 -6.58 -21.44 -5.51
N TRP A 86 -5.59 -21.56 -6.37
CA TRP A 86 -5.03 -20.51 -7.19
C TRP A 86 -5.07 -20.93 -8.66
N VAL A 87 -5.94 -20.30 -9.42
CA VAL A 87 -6.16 -20.56 -10.85
C VAL A 87 -5.76 -19.34 -11.66
N ARG A 88 -5.03 -19.53 -12.74
CA ARG A 88 -4.71 -18.42 -13.67
C ARG A 88 -5.87 -18.17 -14.62
N GLY A 89 -6.30 -16.93 -14.72
CA GLY A 89 -7.29 -16.47 -15.69
C GLY A 89 -6.80 -15.26 -16.47
N LYS A 90 -7.41 -15.02 -17.61
CA LYS A 90 -7.22 -13.85 -18.46
C LYS A 90 -8.56 -13.18 -18.71
N LEU A 91 -8.63 -11.88 -18.54
CA LEU A 91 -9.84 -11.12 -18.85
C LEU A 91 -9.98 -10.97 -20.36
N LEU A 92 -11.10 -11.43 -20.94
CA LEU A 92 -11.41 -11.32 -22.37
C LEU A 92 -12.28 -10.12 -22.67
N SER A 93 -13.38 -9.95 -21.92
CA SER A 93 -14.29 -8.83 -22.13
C SER A 93 -14.91 -8.33 -20.83
N VAL A 94 -15.35 -7.07 -20.84
CA VAL A 94 -16.11 -6.42 -19.78
C VAL A 94 -17.31 -5.73 -20.40
N LYS A 95 -18.52 -6.01 -19.93
CA LYS A 95 -19.76 -5.43 -20.48
C LYS A 95 -19.89 -5.63 -21.99
N GLY A 96 -19.42 -6.76 -22.52
CA GLY A 96 -19.43 -7.06 -23.96
C GLY A 96 -18.38 -6.30 -24.79
N VAL A 97 -17.55 -5.47 -24.17
CA VAL A 97 -16.44 -4.79 -24.84
C VAL A 97 -15.18 -5.60 -24.67
N SER A 98 -14.49 -5.91 -25.77
CA SER A 98 -13.21 -6.63 -25.72
C SER A 98 -12.21 -5.85 -24.85
N TYR A 99 -11.46 -6.58 -24.06
CA TYR A 99 -10.42 -5.98 -23.24
C TYR A 99 -9.35 -5.25 -24.07
N GLU A 100 -9.03 -5.74 -25.27
CA GLU A 100 -8.12 -5.09 -26.20
C GLU A 100 -8.64 -3.72 -26.69
N ASP A 101 -9.94 -3.59 -26.87
CA ASP A 101 -10.56 -2.32 -27.28
C ASP A 101 -10.67 -1.33 -26.11
N LEU A 102 -10.86 -1.83 -24.90
CA LEU A 102 -10.74 -1.00 -23.69
C LEU A 102 -9.33 -0.44 -23.54
N LEU A 103 -8.29 -1.22 -23.83
CA LEU A 103 -6.91 -0.75 -23.82
C LEU A 103 -6.61 0.31 -24.88
N LYS A 104 -7.21 0.21 -26.08
CA LYS A 104 -7.02 1.21 -27.14
C LYS A 104 -7.67 2.54 -26.79
N LYS A 105 -8.85 2.54 -26.16
CA LYS A 105 -9.51 3.76 -25.67
C LYS A 105 -8.69 4.48 -24.60
N ASP A 106 -7.97 3.73 -23.74
CA ASP A 106 -7.12 4.30 -22.69
C ASP A 106 -5.75 4.80 -23.22
N GLN A 107 -5.36 4.52 -24.48
CA GLN A 107 -4.10 5.01 -25.07
C GLN A 107 -4.11 6.52 -25.36
N ASP A 108 -5.26 7.18 -25.43
CA ASP A 108 -5.38 8.63 -25.58
C ASP A 108 -5.01 9.44 -24.34
N PHE A 109 -4.72 8.77 -23.19
CA PHE A 109 -4.30 9.44 -21.96
C PHE A 109 -2.77 9.50 -21.84
N GLN A 110 -2.23 10.71 -21.95
CA GLN A 110 -0.78 11.01 -21.89
C GLN A 110 -0.16 10.90 -20.47
N ASN A 111 -0.84 10.30 -19.49
CA ASN A 111 -0.36 10.20 -18.12
C ASN A 111 0.42 8.89 -17.86
N PRO A 112 1.68 8.96 -17.32
CA PRO A 112 2.46 7.77 -16.97
C PRO A 112 1.79 6.82 -15.96
N GLY A 113 0.87 7.34 -15.14
CA GLY A 113 0.07 6.55 -14.19
C GLY A 113 -0.91 5.59 -14.88
N ASP A 114 -1.50 5.99 -16.00
CA ASP A 114 -2.47 5.21 -16.75
C ASP A 114 -1.80 4.10 -17.56
N GLN A 115 -0.58 4.33 -18.05
CA GLN A 115 0.23 3.28 -18.69
C GLN A 115 0.60 2.14 -17.71
N ARG A 116 0.79 2.45 -16.43
CA ARG A 116 1.06 1.45 -15.38
C ARG A 116 -0.18 0.61 -15.07
N ARG A 117 -1.37 1.22 -15.04
CA ARG A 117 -2.65 0.52 -14.93
C ARG A 117 -2.86 -0.44 -16.09
N ASN A 118 -2.58 -0.01 -17.31
CA ASN A 118 -2.75 -0.82 -18.53
C ASN A 118 -1.82 -2.03 -18.56
N ARG A 119 -0.58 -1.93 -18.08
CA ARG A 119 0.34 -3.07 -17.98
C ARG A 119 -0.10 -4.11 -16.93
N LEU A 120 -0.72 -3.67 -15.84
CA LEU A 120 -1.26 -4.57 -14.83
C LEU A 120 -2.51 -5.30 -15.32
N ARG A 121 -3.29 -4.67 -16.19
CA ARG A 121 -4.48 -5.24 -16.83
C ARG A 121 -4.17 -6.33 -17.85
N ASN A 122 -3.06 -6.22 -18.56
CA ASN A 122 -2.69 -7.13 -19.68
C ASN A 122 -2.00 -8.44 -19.21
N ARG A 123 -1.76 -8.60 -17.92
CA ARG A 123 -1.25 -9.84 -17.33
C ARG A 123 -2.43 -10.69 -16.87
N GLY A 124 -2.35 -12.01 -17.14
CA GLY A 124 -3.26 -12.95 -16.51
C GLY A 124 -3.34 -12.64 -15.01
N PHE A 125 -4.52 -12.67 -14.46
CA PHE A 125 -4.75 -12.46 -13.04
C PHE A 125 -5.11 -13.77 -12.36
N ASN A 126 -4.97 -13.78 -11.05
CA ASN A 126 -5.21 -14.97 -10.28
C ASN A 126 -6.66 -14.98 -9.80
N LEU A 127 -7.31 -16.08 -10.05
CA LEU A 127 -8.66 -16.42 -9.61
C LEU A 127 -8.61 -17.38 -8.44
N SER A 128 -9.65 -17.35 -7.66
CA SER A 128 -9.91 -18.36 -6.63
C SER A 128 -11.39 -18.64 -6.51
N TYR A 129 -11.74 -19.65 -5.76
CA TYR A 129 -13.10 -19.93 -5.33
C TYR A 129 -13.09 -20.42 -3.89
N ARG A 130 -14.09 -20.05 -3.13
CA ARG A 130 -14.27 -20.50 -1.75
C ARG A 130 -15.72 -20.30 -1.31
N ASP A 131 -16.08 -21.02 -0.28
CA ASP A 131 -17.42 -21.06 0.30
C ASP A 131 -17.65 -20.00 1.39
N ARG A 132 -16.59 -19.31 1.81
CA ARG A 132 -16.63 -18.32 2.89
C ARG A 132 -15.72 -17.14 2.62
N LEU A 133 -16.02 -16.03 3.27
CA LEU A 133 -15.13 -14.87 3.33
C LEU A 133 -14.03 -15.09 4.38
N LEU A 134 -12.86 -14.53 4.13
CA LEU A 134 -11.81 -14.40 5.14
C LEU A 134 -12.08 -13.18 6.03
N GLU A 135 -11.46 -13.14 7.21
CA GLU A 135 -11.52 -11.97 8.09
C GLU A 135 -10.98 -10.68 7.45
N SER A 136 -10.15 -10.84 6.41
CA SER A 136 -9.61 -9.74 5.61
C SER A 136 -10.58 -9.18 4.58
N GLU A 137 -11.74 -9.79 4.40
CA GLU A 137 -12.71 -9.46 3.35
C GLU A 137 -14.05 -9.01 3.93
N GLU A 138 -14.62 -7.98 3.32
CA GLU A 138 -15.93 -7.42 3.68
C GLU A 138 -16.74 -7.13 2.43
N ILE A 139 -17.98 -7.62 2.34
CA ILE A 139 -18.88 -7.28 1.24
C ILE A 139 -19.37 -5.84 1.44
N LEU A 140 -19.08 -4.97 0.49
CA LEU A 140 -19.54 -3.59 0.48
C LEU A 140 -20.93 -3.47 -0.14
N ARG A 141 -21.18 -4.22 -1.22
CA ARG A 141 -22.43 -4.21 -1.99
C ARG A 141 -22.72 -5.58 -2.56
N GLY A 142 -23.98 -5.91 -2.68
CA GLY A 142 -24.43 -7.18 -3.24
C GLY A 142 -24.60 -8.29 -2.21
N ARG A 143 -24.48 -9.53 -2.64
CA ARG A 143 -24.69 -10.75 -1.83
C ARG A 143 -23.53 -11.73 -2.01
N MET A 144 -23.45 -12.72 -1.14
CA MET A 144 -22.53 -13.85 -1.35
C MET A 144 -22.83 -14.56 -2.68
N VAL A 145 -21.77 -15.08 -3.31
CA VAL A 145 -21.90 -15.99 -4.44
C VAL A 145 -22.62 -17.27 -4.01
N ARG A 146 -23.34 -17.90 -4.92
CA ARG A 146 -23.97 -19.21 -4.63
C ARG A 146 -22.92 -20.29 -4.41
N MET A 147 -23.25 -21.25 -3.56
CA MET A 147 -22.31 -22.33 -3.18
C MET A 147 -22.16 -23.40 -4.25
N THR A 148 -23.07 -23.47 -5.21
CA THR A 148 -23.08 -24.49 -6.26
C THR A 148 -23.33 -23.85 -7.61
N TYR A 149 -22.60 -24.32 -8.61
CA TYR A 149 -22.78 -23.92 -10.00
C TYR A 149 -23.28 -25.11 -10.82
N ASP A 150 -24.41 -24.94 -11.49
CA ASP A 150 -24.93 -25.94 -12.43
C ASP A 150 -24.42 -25.61 -13.84
N ARG A 151 -23.51 -26.42 -14.33
CA ARG A 151 -22.93 -26.26 -15.68
C ARG A 151 -23.96 -26.49 -16.80
N ASN A 152 -25.06 -27.16 -16.53
CA ASN A 152 -26.12 -27.42 -17.51
C ASN A 152 -27.15 -26.29 -17.56
N ALA A 153 -27.17 -25.44 -16.53
CA ALA A 153 -28.00 -24.25 -16.54
C ALA A 153 -27.33 -23.19 -17.43
N SER A 154 -28.06 -22.63 -18.39
CA SER A 154 -27.60 -21.51 -19.23
C SER A 154 -27.55 -20.19 -18.43
N VAL A 155 -26.97 -20.24 -17.23
CA VAL A 155 -26.84 -19.10 -16.32
C VAL A 155 -25.37 -18.77 -16.19
N PRO A 156 -24.98 -17.50 -16.27
CA PRO A 156 -23.58 -17.10 -16.07
C PRO A 156 -23.10 -17.48 -14.67
N ALA A 157 -21.81 -17.77 -14.54
CA ALA A 157 -21.19 -17.99 -13.25
C ALA A 157 -21.24 -16.71 -12.40
N GLU A 158 -21.31 -16.83 -11.08
CA GLU A 158 -21.28 -15.67 -10.20
C GLU A 158 -19.86 -15.36 -9.78
N ILE A 159 -19.52 -14.06 -9.75
CA ILE A 159 -18.22 -13.58 -9.28
C ILE A 159 -18.37 -12.48 -8.22
N SER A 160 -17.39 -12.48 -7.33
CA SER A 160 -17.14 -11.44 -6.37
C SER A 160 -15.88 -10.67 -6.76
N VAL A 161 -15.98 -9.34 -6.88
CA VAL A 161 -14.89 -8.49 -7.37
C VAL A 161 -14.40 -7.57 -6.25
N GLU A 162 -13.09 -7.38 -6.14
CA GLU A 162 -12.49 -6.43 -5.21
C GLU A 162 -12.81 -5.00 -5.64
N HIS A 163 -13.09 -4.12 -4.67
CA HIS A 163 -13.61 -2.77 -4.89
C HIS A 163 -12.72 -1.91 -5.82
N LYS A 164 -11.42 -1.80 -5.53
CA LYS A 164 -10.51 -0.99 -6.37
C LYS A 164 -10.32 -1.60 -7.76
N TYR A 165 -10.38 -2.92 -7.85
CA TYR A 165 -10.33 -3.61 -9.13
C TYR A 165 -11.60 -3.37 -9.93
N ALA A 166 -12.77 -3.45 -9.30
CA ALA A 166 -14.06 -3.11 -9.89
C ALA A 166 -14.09 -1.66 -10.41
N GLU A 167 -13.65 -0.69 -9.59
CA GLU A 167 -13.53 0.71 -10.01
C GLU A 167 -12.58 0.87 -11.20
N SER A 168 -11.44 0.17 -11.20
CA SER A 168 -10.47 0.26 -12.30
C SER A 168 -10.99 -0.28 -13.62
N LEU A 169 -11.91 -1.24 -13.59
CA LEU A 169 -12.57 -1.82 -14.77
C LEU A 169 -13.87 -1.11 -15.13
N GLY A 170 -14.41 -0.27 -14.24
CA GLY A 170 -15.72 0.36 -14.39
C GLY A 170 -16.88 -0.62 -14.31
N VAL A 171 -16.74 -1.70 -13.51
CA VAL A 171 -17.77 -2.72 -13.31
C VAL A 171 -18.53 -2.52 -12.01
N ASP A 172 -19.81 -2.87 -12.03
CA ASP A 172 -20.69 -2.85 -10.86
C ASP A 172 -21.57 -4.11 -10.83
N LEU A 173 -22.46 -4.20 -9.84
CA LEU A 173 -23.40 -5.31 -9.66
C LEU A 173 -24.23 -5.54 -10.94
N GLY A 174 -24.37 -6.81 -11.35
CA GLY A 174 -25.09 -7.24 -12.54
C GLY A 174 -24.30 -7.12 -13.84
N ASP A 175 -23.13 -6.51 -13.85
CA ASP A 175 -22.28 -6.44 -15.02
C ASP A 175 -21.67 -7.80 -15.34
N ARG A 176 -21.46 -8.06 -16.64
CA ARG A 176 -20.87 -9.31 -17.13
C ARG A 176 -19.41 -9.14 -17.47
N MET A 177 -18.63 -10.14 -17.12
CA MET A 177 -17.22 -10.27 -17.45
C MET A 177 -17.00 -11.63 -18.09
N GLU A 178 -16.19 -11.67 -19.14
CA GLU A 178 -15.75 -12.92 -19.76
C GLU A 178 -14.29 -13.17 -19.39
N ILE A 179 -14.03 -14.32 -18.81
CA ILE A 179 -12.73 -14.70 -18.26
C ILE A 179 -12.31 -16.03 -18.87
N GLU A 180 -11.14 -16.04 -19.49
CA GLU A 180 -10.54 -17.27 -20.01
C GLU A 180 -9.74 -17.97 -18.91
N VAL A 181 -9.99 -19.27 -18.77
CA VAL A 181 -9.23 -20.15 -17.88
C VAL A 181 -8.76 -21.37 -18.69
N SER A 182 -7.45 -21.48 -18.87
CA SER A 182 -6.83 -22.58 -19.64
C SER A 182 -7.42 -22.76 -21.07
N GLY A 183 -7.72 -21.65 -21.75
CA GLY A 183 -8.30 -21.65 -23.09
C GLY A 183 -9.84 -21.78 -23.15
N VAL A 184 -10.50 -21.90 -21.99
CA VAL A 184 -11.96 -21.98 -21.90
C VAL A 184 -12.53 -20.63 -21.47
N PRO A 185 -13.35 -19.96 -22.30
CA PRO A 185 -14.04 -18.74 -21.91
C PRO A 185 -15.19 -19.05 -20.94
N ILE A 186 -15.28 -18.27 -19.88
CA ILE A 186 -16.31 -18.40 -18.83
C ILE A 186 -16.99 -17.04 -18.70
N GLU A 187 -18.29 -17.02 -18.97
CA GLU A 187 -19.12 -15.84 -18.74
C GLU A 187 -19.51 -15.78 -17.26
N ALA A 188 -19.28 -14.63 -16.63
CA ALA A 188 -19.52 -14.44 -15.22
C ALA A 188 -20.21 -13.10 -14.92
N GLU A 189 -21.14 -13.09 -13.96
CA GLU A 189 -21.89 -11.92 -13.52
C GLU A 189 -21.37 -11.47 -12.14
N VAL A 190 -21.16 -10.16 -12.00
CA VAL A 190 -20.75 -9.54 -10.72
C VAL A 190 -21.93 -9.50 -9.75
N VAL A 191 -21.90 -10.34 -8.72
CA VAL A 191 -22.97 -10.40 -7.71
C VAL A 191 -22.62 -9.69 -6.42
N ASN A 192 -21.35 -9.40 -6.19
CA ASN A 192 -20.92 -8.51 -5.12
C ASN A 192 -19.60 -7.80 -5.41
N VAL A 193 -19.44 -6.66 -4.72
CA VAL A 193 -18.20 -5.92 -4.64
C VAL A 193 -17.72 -5.97 -3.19
N ARG A 194 -16.50 -6.44 -2.96
CA ARG A 194 -15.91 -6.60 -1.63
C ARG A 194 -14.69 -5.73 -1.43
N ARG A 195 -14.46 -5.33 -0.20
CA ARG A 195 -13.20 -4.72 0.25
C ARG A 195 -12.26 -5.82 0.73
N VAL A 196 -10.98 -5.68 0.39
CA VAL A 196 -9.93 -6.60 0.80
C VAL A 196 -8.85 -5.83 1.55
N LYS A 197 -8.49 -6.31 2.74
CA LYS A 197 -7.33 -5.82 3.50
C LYS A 197 -6.09 -6.59 3.07
N TRP A 198 -5.32 -6.03 2.15
CA TRP A 198 -4.13 -6.68 1.58
C TRP A 198 -2.96 -6.81 2.56
N THR A 199 -2.94 -6.03 3.65
CA THR A 199 -1.88 -6.01 4.66
C THR A 199 -1.90 -7.20 5.61
N THR A 200 -2.94 -8.04 5.56
CA THR A 200 -3.10 -9.20 6.46
C THR A 200 -2.32 -10.45 6.03
N PHE A 201 -1.64 -10.42 4.89
CA PHE A 201 -0.94 -11.58 4.30
C PHE A 201 -1.81 -12.85 4.25
N GLN A 202 -3.11 -12.69 4.08
CA GLN A 202 -4.01 -13.81 3.82
C GLN A 202 -4.13 -14.03 2.30
N PRO A 203 -4.53 -15.25 1.85
CA PRO A 203 -4.73 -15.54 0.43
C PRO A 203 -5.88 -14.73 -0.15
N ASN A 204 -5.59 -13.53 -0.61
CA ASN A 204 -6.56 -12.60 -1.19
C ASN A 204 -6.47 -12.53 -2.71
N PHE A 205 -7.61 -12.33 -3.37
CA PHE A 205 -7.73 -12.30 -4.82
C PHE A 205 -8.58 -11.13 -5.28
N PHE A 206 -8.29 -10.61 -6.48
CA PHE A 206 -9.11 -9.55 -7.07
C PHE A 206 -10.50 -10.05 -7.47
N VAL A 207 -10.57 -11.29 -7.97
CA VAL A 207 -11.81 -11.93 -8.38
C VAL A 207 -11.90 -13.30 -7.73
N GLN A 208 -13.06 -13.59 -7.15
CA GLN A 208 -13.43 -14.91 -6.65
C GLN A 208 -14.62 -15.40 -7.44
N MET A 209 -14.51 -16.62 -7.93
CA MET A 209 -15.59 -17.30 -8.64
C MET A 209 -16.46 -18.12 -7.68
N GLN A 210 -17.67 -18.36 -8.12
CA GLN A 210 -18.59 -19.30 -7.51
C GLN A 210 -17.98 -20.71 -7.46
N PRO A 211 -18.09 -21.45 -6.33
CA PRO A 211 -17.74 -22.85 -6.26
C PRO A 211 -18.48 -23.69 -7.31
N GLY A 212 -17.82 -24.69 -7.90
CA GLY A 212 -18.34 -25.53 -8.98
C GLY A 212 -17.88 -25.12 -10.38
N VAL A 213 -17.30 -23.91 -10.54
CA VAL A 213 -16.85 -23.39 -11.85
C VAL A 213 -15.43 -23.83 -12.18
N LEU A 214 -14.50 -23.66 -11.23
CA LEU A 214 -13.05 -23.80 -11.44
C LEU A 214 -12.47 -25.14 -10.94
N GLU A 215 -13.24 -26.03 -10.37
CA GLU A 215 -12.74 -27.27 -9.75
C GLU A 215 -12.02 -28.18 -10.72
N ALA A 216 -12.42 -28.19 -12.00
CA ALA A 216 -11.75 -28.99 -13.03
C ALA A 216 -10.58 -28.26 -13.72
N ALA A 217 -10.35 -26.98 -13.39
CA ALA A 217 -9.25 -26.23 -13.97
C ALA A 217 -7.91 -26.62 -13.33
N PRO A 218 -6.80 -26.61 -14.11
CA PRO A 218 -5.46 -26.74 -13.54
C PRO A 218 -5.23 -25.65 -12.50
N LYS A 219 -4.81 -26.07 -11.31
CA LYS A 219 -4.64 -25.16 -10.15
C LYS A 219 -3.45 -25.55 -9.31
N THR A 220 -2.95 -24.58 -8.58
CA THR A 220 -2.09 -24.78 -7.42
C THR A 220 -2.83 -24.33 -6.17
N PHE A 221 -2.28 -24.59 -5.01
CA PHE A 221 -2.86 -24.12 -3.75
C PHE A 221 -1.90 -23.20 -3.04
N ILE A 222 -2.49 -22.33 -2.25
CA ILE A 222 -1.79 -21.51 -1.27
C ILE A 222 -2.39 -21.79 0.10
N GLY A 223 -1.56 -21.62 1.11
CA GLY A 223 -2.00 -21.81 2.48
C GLY A 223 -1.10 -21.08 3.46
N THR A 224 -1.51 -21.04 4.72
CA THR A 224 -0.80 -20.33 5.77
C THR A 224 -0.55 -21.22 6.97
N LEU A 225 0.55 -20.94 7.68
CA LEU A 225 0.82 -21.51 8.99
C LEU A 225 0.92 -20.37 10.00
N ASN A 226 0.15 -20.51 11.09
CA ASN A 226 0.14 -19.58 12.20
C ASN A 226 0.81 -20.24 13.42
N ASP A 227 0.92 -19.52 14.53
CA ASP A 227 1.32 -20.03 15.84
C ASP A 227 2.61 -20.89 15.85
N LEU A 228 3.64 -20.40 15.17
CA LEU A 228 4.96 -21.02 15.11
C LEU A 228 5.94 -20.28 16.01
N GLU A 229 6.50 -21.00 16.97
CA GLU A 229 7.67 -20.50 17.72
C GLU A 229 8.90 -20.42 16.80
N PRO A 230 9.86 -19.50 17.04
CA PRO A 230 11.00 -19.31 16.14
C PRO A 230 11.76 -20.60 15.80
N ARG A 231 11.99 -21.49 16.78
CA ARG A 231 12.66 -22.79 16.57
C ARG A 231 11.81 -23.77 15.77
N GLU A 232 10.50 -23.83 16.06
CA GLU A 232 9.55 -24.68 15.32
C GLU A 232 9.46 -24.25 13.87
N LYS A 233 9.47 -22.93 13.61
CA LYS A 233 9.45 -22.35 12.27
C LYS A 233 10.62 -22.84 11.43
N GLU A 234 11.85 -22.81 11.97
CA GLU A 234 13.04 -23.31 11.28
C GLU A 234 12.95 -24.79 10.97
N VAL A 235 12.52 -25.61 11.95
CA VAL A 235 12.36 -27.06 11.77
C VAL A 235 11.32 -27.37 10.69
N ILE A 236 10.18 -26.67 10.70
CA ILE A 236 9.13 -26.86 9.69
C ILE A 236 9.59 -26.40 8.32
N GLN A 237 10.29 -25.27 8.23
CA GLN A 237 10.86 -24.80 6.95
C GLN A 237 11.84 -25.82 6.37
N ASP A 238 12.75 -26.37 7.18
CA ASP A 238 13.70 -27.40 6.74
C ASP A 238 12.99 -28.69 6.30
N LEU A 239 11.97 -29.11 7.04
CA LEU A 239 11.14 -30.25 6.70
C LEU A 239 10.45 -30.06 5.34
N LEU A 240 9.82 -28.90 5.14
CA LEU A 240 9.09 -28.58 3.92
C LEU A 240 10.03 -28.48 2.71
N VAL A 241 11.18 -27.81 2.85
CA VAL A 241 12.16 -27.67 1.77
C VAL A 241 12.71 -29.05 1.34
N ARG A 242 12.94 -29.96 2.29
CA ARG A 242 13.44 -31.30 1.98
C ARG A 242 12.38 -32.20 1.36
N LYS A 243 11.15 -32.17 1.88
CA LYS A 243 10.08 -33.08 1.44
C LYS A 243 9.30 -32.56 0.23
N PHE A 244 9.15 -31.24 0.13
CA PHE A 244 8.35 -30.56 -0.91
C PHE A 244 9.14 -29.44 -1.57
N PRO A 245 10.19 -29.72 -2.34
CA PRO A 245 11.08 -28.71 -2.91
C PRO A 245 10.43 -27.75 -3.92
N THR A 246 9.24 -28.10 -4.42
CA THR A 246 8.46 -27.26 -5.35
C THR A 246 7.62 -26.21 -4.65
N ILE A 247 7.38 -26.37 -3.34
CA ILE A 247 6.59 -25.42 -2.56
C ILE A 247 7.46 -24.25 -2.20
N SER A 248 7.00 -23.06 -2.56
CA SER A 248 7.64 -21.82 -2.19
C SER A 248 7.16 -21.35 -0.81
N ILE A 249 8.11 -20.99 0.04
CA ILE A 249 7.84 -20.60 1.44
C ILE A 249 8.21 -19.12 1.62
N LEU A 250 7.26 -18.30 2.04
CA LEU A 250 7.50 -16.92 2.43
C LEU A 250 7.38 -16.78 3.96
N ASP A 251 8.47 -16.41 4.60
CA ASP A 251 8.48 -16.01 6.01
C ASP A 251 7.93 -14.57 6.11
N VAL A 252 6.69 -14.46 6.54
CA VAL A 252 5.96 -13.19 6.61
C VAL A 252 6.58 -12.27 7.66
N GLU A 253 6.91 -12.81 8.83
CA GLU A 253 7.51 -12.05 9.93
C GLU A 253 8.89 -11.48 9.54
N ARG A 254 9.74 -12.30 8.94
CA ARG A 254 11.06 -11.88 8.46
C ARG A 254 10.94 -10.82 7.37
N THR A 255 9.99 -11.00 6.46
CA THR A 255 9.74 -10.06 5.38
C THR A 255 9.21 -8.73 5.91
N GLY A 256 8.24 -8.76 6.84
CA GLY A 256 7.70 -7.57 7.49
C GLY A 256 8.78 -6.79 8.25
N ARG A 257 9.61 -7.47 9.05
CA ARG A 257 10.74 -6.83 9.75
C ARG A 257 11.73 -6.17 8.79
N LYS A 258 12.08 -6.82 7.68
CA LYS A 258 12.95 -6.20 6.66
C LYS A 258 12.36 -4.93 6.05
N ILE A 259 11.06 -4.93 5.80
CA ILE A 259 10.36 -3.74 5.28
C ILE A 259 10.44 -2.61 6.32
N LEU A 260 10.14 -2.89 7.59
CA LEU A 260 10.23 -1.89 8.66
C LEU A 260 11.66 -1.37 8.85
N GLU A 261 12.66 -2.22 8.76
CA GLU A 261 14.08 -1.83 8.84
C GLU A 261 14.47 -0.88 7.70
N ILE A 262 14.07 -1.18 6.46
CA ILE A 262 14.30 -0.30 5.31
C ILE A 262 13.60 1.04 5.50
N VAL A 263 12.34 1.03 5.94
CA VAL A 263 11.56 2.26 6.21
C VAL A 263 12.23 3.09 7.30
N SER A 264 12.67 2.46 8.40
CA SER A 264 13.39 3.13 9.48
C SER A 264 14.68 3.78 9.00
N GLN A 265 15.47 3.08 8.17
CA GLN A 265 16.70 3.63 7.60
C GLN A 265 16.43 4.82 6.68
N MET A 266 15.41 4.74 5.82
CA MET A 266 14.99 5.86 4.97
C MET A 266 14.50 7.04 5.80
N THR A 267 13.72 6.79 6.85
CA THR A 267 13.20 7.81 7.77
C THR A 267 14.35 8.56 8.45
N TRP A 268 15.36 7.85 8.96
CA TRP A 268 16.52 8.48 9.59
C TRP A 268 17.26 9.41 8.62
N THR A 269 17.48 8.97 7.38
CA THR A 269 18.12 9.79 6.34
C THR A 269 17.33 11.08 6.06
N LEU A 270 16.01 10.96 5.92
CA LEU A 270 15.14 12.11 5.68
C LEU A 270 15.11 13.07 6.89
N GLN A 271 15.13 12.55 8.11
CA GLN A 271 15.21 13.37 9.34
C GLN A 271 16.50 14.18 9.39
N VAL A 272 17.65 13.58 9.04
CA VAL A 272 18.93 14.30 8.97
C VAL A 272 18.87 15.41 7.92
N MET A 273 18.32 15.14 6.74
CA MET A 273 18.15 16.15 5.70
C MET A 273 17.23 17.30 6.14
N ALA A 274 16.13 16.99 6.82
CA ALA A 274 15.20 17.97 7.36
C ALA A 274 15.87 18.83 8.46
N ALA A 275 16.64 18.21 9.34
CA ALA A 275 17.41 18.93 10.37
C ALA A 275 18.44 19.91 9.77
N LEU A 276 19.16 19.47 8.72
CA LEU A 276 20.08 20.34 7.99
C LEU A 276 19.35 21.49 7.31
N SER A 277 18.17 21.26 6.76
CA SER A 277 17.33 22.32 6.15
C SER A 277 16.89 23.36 7.18
N VAL A 278 16.46 22.92 8.38
CA VAL A 278 16.11 23.83 9.49
C VAL A 278 17.33 24.64 9.93
N LEU A 279 18.48 23.99 10.07
CA LEU A 279 19.73 24.65 10.45
C LEU A 279 20.13 25.72 9.41
N ALA A 280 20.06 25.41 8.11
CA ALA A 280 20.30 26.36 7.06
C ALA A 280 19.32 27.54 7.10
N GLY A 281 18.02 27.29 7.34
CA GLY A 281 17.00 28.32 7.53
C GLY A 281 17.30 29.25 8.70
N LEU A 282 17.76 28.68 9.83
CA LEU A 282 18.16 29.47 11.00
C LEU A 282 19.39 30.36 10.73
N ILE A 283 20.39 29.84 10.01
CA ILE A 283 21.57 30.62 9.61
C ILE A 283 21.17 31.80 8.73
N VAL A 284 20.27 31.58 7.76
CA VAL A 284 19.76 32.66 6.89
C VAL A 284 19.04 33.72 7.73
N LEU A 285 18.15 33.32 8.64
CA LEU A 285 17.45 34.23 9.53
C LEU A 285 18.40 35.03 10.43
N TYR A 286 19.40 34.35 10.99
CA TYR A 286 20.43 34.98 11.79
C TYR A 286 21.21 36.03 10.97
N SER A 287 21.65 35.68 9.75
CA SER A 287 22.36 36.55 8.84
C SER A 287 21.53 37.81 8.51
N LEU A 288 20.25 37.66 8.22
CA LEU A 288 19.31 38.75 7.97
C LEU A 288 19.14 39.63 9.20
N ALA A 289 19.05 39.04 10.39
CA ALA A 289 18.95 39.80 11.65
C ALA A 289 20.21 40.66 11.91
N VAL A 290 21.40 40.05 11.71
CA VAL A 290 22.69 40.77 11.89
C VAL A 290 22.85 41.91 10.88
N GLU A 291 22.57 41.65 9.59
CA GLU A 291 22.65 42.70 8.56
C GLU A 291 21.72 43.85 8.90
N LYS A 292 20.53 43.56 9.33
CA LYS A 292 19.55 44.56 9.73
C LYS A 292 20.00 45.36 10.93
N ALA A 293 20.54 44.70 11.97
CA ALA A 293 21.08 45.41 13.13
C ALA A 293 22.23 46.37 12.78
N ARG A 294 23.08 45.96 11.80
CA ARG A 294 24.15 46.83 11.27
C ARG A 294 23.61 48.06 10.54
N ARG A 295 22.62 47.88 9.68
CA ARG A 295 21.97 49.00 8.93
C ARG A 295 21.28 49.95 9.89
N GLN A 296 20.55 49.47 10.89
CA GLN A 296 19.92 50.30 11.89
C GLN A 296 20.94 51.10 12.70
N LYS A 297 22.06 50.49 13.11
CA LYS A 297 23.15 51.23 13.77
C LYS A 297 23.69 52.37 12.89
N TRP A 298 23.84 52.14 11.61
CA TRP A 298 24.33 53.15 10.67
C TRP A 298 23.32 54.29 10.48
N GLU A 299 22.03 54.00 10.31
CA GLU A 299 20.94 54.97 10.23
C GLU A 299 20.84 55.84 11.50
N LEU A 300 20.93 55.21 12.69
CA LEU A 300 20.93 55.90 13.98
C LEU A 300 22.17 56.81 14.14
N THR A 301 23.33 56.36 13.65
CA THR A 301 24.56 57.17 13.68
C THR A 301 24.44 58.40 12.76
N LEU A 302 23.87 58.24 11.58
CA LEU A 302 23.59 59.32 10.66
C LEU A 302 22.63 60.37 11.25
N LEU A 303 21.52 59.92 11.88
CA LEU A 303 20.55 60.79 12.53
C LEU A 303 21.19 61.55 13.70
N LYS A 304 22.12 60.95 14.43
CA LYS A 304 22.86 61.58 15.51
C LYS A 304 23.81 62.66 15.01
N ILE A 305 24.47 62.45 13.86
CA ILE A 305 25.32 63.42 13.20
C ILE A 305 24.48 64.61 12.69
N LEU A 306 23.22 64.37 12.28
CA LEU A 306 22.29 65.42 11.82
C LEU A 306 21.59 66.18 12.98
N GLY A 307 21.95 65.85 14.27
CA GLY A 307 21.48 66.65 15.42
C GLY A 307 20.22 66.07 16.09
N ALA A 308 19.81 64.82 15.79
CA ALA A 308 18.69 64.18 16.48
C ALA A 308 18.99 63.93 17.98
N SER A 309 18.03 64.27 18.84
CA SER A 309 18.15 64.03 20.28
C SER A 309 17.99 62.58 20.63
N PHE A 310 18.54 62.13 21.81
CA PHE A 310 18.35 60.75 22.29
C PHE A 310 16.89 60.36 22.51
N ALA A 311 16.00 61.37 22.74
CA ALA A 311 14.58 61.15 22.90
C ALA A 311 13.92 60.78 21.54
N ASP A 312 14.33 61.38 20.46
CA ASP A 312 13.84 61.14 19.09
C ASP A 312 14.30 59.76 18.59
N LEU A 313 15.52 59.33 18.97
CA LEU A 313 16.07 58.02 18.63
C LEU A 313 15.36 56.86 19.36
N LYS A 314 14.87 57.08 20.59
CA LYS A 314 14.11 56.10 21.37
C LYS A 314 12.71 55.81 20.79
N ILE A 315 12.15 56.72 20.04
CA ILE A 315 10.82 56.57 19.39
C ILE A 315 10.93 55.74 18.10
N GLN A 316 12.12 55.60 17.51
CA GLN A 316 12.37 54.86 16.27
C GLN A 316 12.89 53.41 16.47
N ILE A 317 13.28 53.06 17.69
CA ILE A 317 13.65 51.70 18.08
C ILE A 317 12.42 50.96 18.67
#